data_94f6b3b51086daf2a6cffade300ec326
#
_entry.id   94f6b3b51086daf2a6cffade300ec326
#
_cell.length_a   1.000
_cell.length_b   1.000
_cell.length_c   1.000
_cell.angle_alpha   90.00
_cell.angle_beta   90.00
_cell.angle_gamma   90.00
#
_symmetry.space_group_name_H-M   'P 1'
#
loop_
_entity.id
_entity.type
_entity.pdbx_description
1 polymer ?
#
loop_
_entity_poly.entity_id
_entity_poly.type
_entity_poly.pdbx_seq_one_letter_code
_entity_poly.pdbx_strand_id
1 'polypeptide(L)'
;MTQSSKAQGSDLVKWLVVFGLPIVFYFLPLNMDYTVQSFFAVTMWGVLSWMTTIIPVEATGLALPCLYVLLGVADTSTAFASYSNTVVWGSAAMILLGVAADKSNIAKRMAYSILLKMDCDLKGLVWGFSLGGLILAFIITDSFARAVIFSTIAVGICRALEIPFKSKEATALGLAAFFGMSGPSILTMTGGNGIQLMSVYRNVVADMPQYQMDYFTWLLHNLVPGLAWTLLGVFCILKGIRLGDGRCFDARDELEACRKELGKMTRREWCVLVAMVLLVLDYIIAPKFGQDAFLLAACSIPLLFVPKIGIIERGDFTDTADLVNCNNKLNTLC
;
A
#
# COMPACT_ATOMS: atom_id res chain seq x y z
N MET A 1 21.97 -27.25 -17.99
CA MET A 1 21.22 -28.28 -17.23
C MET A 1 21.27 -28.13 -15.70
N THR A 2 22.16 -27.33 -15.11
CA THR A 2 22.37 -27.21 -13.66
C THR A 2 21.53 -26.12 -12.97
N GLN A 3 20.95 -25.15 -13.66
CA GLN A 3 20.08 -24.13 -13.05
C GLN A 3 18.64 -24.61 -12.83
N SER A 4 18.10 -25.46 -13.68
CA SER A 4 16.72 -26.00 -13.55
C SER A 4 16.57 -26.92 -12.33
N SER A 5 17.59 -27.68 -11.96
CA SER A 5 17.57 -28.60 -10.82
C SER A 5 17.62 -27.88 -9.46
N LYS A 6 18.31 -26.73 -9.36
CA LYS A 6 18.35 -25.92 -8.12
C LYS A 6 17.03 -25.17 -7.86
N ALA A 7 16.35 -24.71 -8.90
CA ALA A 7 15.04 -24.07 -8.77
C ALA A 7 13.97 -25.06 -8.30
N GLN A 8 13.94 -26.27 -8.85
CA GLN A 8 13.02 -27.33 -8.46
C GLN A 8 13.20 -27.78 -7.00
N GLY A 9 14.43 -27.89 -6.52
CA GLY A 9 14.72 -28.25 -5.13
C GLY A 9 14.28 -27.16 -4.12
N SER A 10 14.43 -25.89 -4.51
CA SER A 10 13.96 -24.75 -3.69
C SER A 10 12.44 -24.72 -3.54
N ASP A 11 11.71 -25.05 -4.60
CA ASP A 11 10.25 -25.02 -4.56
C ASP A 11 9.69 -26.21 -3.76
N LEU A 12 10.29 -27.38 -3.86
CA LEU A 12 9.91 -28.53 -3.04
C LEU A 12 10.06 -28.24 -1.53
N VAL A 13 11.17 -27.59 -1.14
CA VAL A 13 11.40 -27.20 0.25
C VAL A 13 10.33 -26.20 0.73
N LYS A 14 9.97 -25.22 -0.10
CA LYS A 14 8.91 -24.26 0.24
C LYS A 14 7.56 -24.98 0.44
N TRP A 15 7.20 -25.90 -0.45
CA TRP A 15 5.98 -26.70 -0.29
C TRP A 15 5.97 -27.51 1.00
N LEU A 16 7.09 -28.16 1.32
CA LEU A 16 7.24 -28.91 2.56
C LEU A 16 7.12 -28.01 3.81
N VAL A 17 7.66 -26.79 3.75
CA VAL A 17 7.56 -25.84 4.86
C VAL A 17 6.12 -25.33 5.01
N VAL A 18 5.49 -24.92 3.91
CA VAL A 18 4.14 -24.32 3.93
C VAL A 18 3.06 -25.30 4.39
N PHE A 19 3.17 -26.56 3.99
CA PHE A 19 2.17 -27.56 4.37
C PHE A 19 2.66 -28.46 5.52
N GLY A 20 3.92 -28.81 5.56
CA GLY A 20 4.47 -29.73 6.53
C GLY A 20 4.48 -29.16 7.95
N LEU A 21 4.95 -27.93 8.16
CA LEU A 21 5.00 -27.33 9.48
C LEU A 21 3.62 -27.17 10.13
N PRO A 22 2.59 -26.62 9.44
CA PRO A 22 1.24 -26.53 10.00
C PRO A 22 0.62 -27.89 10.31
N ILE A 23 0.83 -28.90 9.45
CA ILE A 23 0.33 -30.26 9.68
C ILE A 23 1.02 -30.88 10.90
N VAL A 24 2.34 -30.79 11.00
CA VAL A 24 3.07 -31.29 12.16
C VAL A 24 2.58 -30.60 13.42
N PHE A 25 2.44 -29.27 13.41
CA PHE A 25 1.94 -28.49 14.55
C PHE A 25 0.52 -28.92 14.95
N TYR A 26 -0.35 -29.19 13.98
CA TYR A 26 -1.72 -29.63 14.21
C TYR A 26 -1.82 -30.98 14.92
N PHE A 27 -0.89 -31.91 14.65
CA PHE A 27 -0.86 -33.25 15.29
C PHE A 27 0.05 -33.33 16.49
N LEU A 28 0.76 -32.28 16.88
CA LEU A 28 1.63 -32.29 18.06
C LEU A 28 0.78 -32.41 19.32
N PRO A 29 1.13 -33.30 20.28
CA PRO A 29 0.41 -33.41 21.55
C PRO A 29 0.74 -32.22 22.45
N LEU A 30 0.17 -31.07 22.17
CA LEU A 30 0.28 -29.85 22.97
C LEU A 30 -0.85 -29.84 24.00
N ASN A 31 -0.55 -29.43 25.25
CA ASN A 31 -1.58 -29.23 26.28
C ASN A 31 -2.39 -27.95 26.00
N MET A 32 -2.97 -27.86 24.81
CA MET A 32 -3.78 -26.72 24.32
C MET A 32 -5.16 -27.23 23.92
N ASP A 33 -6.16 -26.37 24.00
CA ASP A 33 -7.47 -26.62 23.42
C ASP A 33 -7.32 -26.88 21.91
N TYR A 34 -8.01 -27.92 21.43
CA TYR A 34 -8.00 -28.31 20.01
C TYR A 34 -8.37 -27.17 19.06
N THR A 35 -9.34 -26.34 19.44
CA THR A 35 -9.76 -25.17 18.68
C THR A 35 -8.63 -24.15 18.53
N VAL A 36 -7.91 -23.90 19.63
CA VAL A 36 -6.76 -22.97 19.64
C VAL A 36 -5.61 -23.52 18.81
N GLN A 37 -5.33 -24.81 18.93
CA GLN A 37 -4.28 -25.47 18.15
C GLN A 37 -4.59 -25.44 16.65
N SER A 38 -5.84 -25.71 16.27
CA SER A 38 -6.32 -25.61 14.88
C SER A 38 -6.19 -24.20 14.34
N PHE A 39 -6.56 -23.18 15.15
CA PHE A 39 -6.40 -21.76 14.79
C PHE A 39 -4.94 -21.43 14.46
N PHE A 40 -4.01 -21.81 15.32
CA PHE A 40 -2.59 -21.52 15.08
C PHE A 40 -2.04 -22.29 13.86
N ALA A 41 -2.45 -23.53 13.66
CA ALA A 41 -2.04 -24.32 12.49
C ALA A 41 -2.48 -23.67 11.17
N VAL A 42 -3.75 -23.27 11.08
CA VAL A 42 -4.30 -22.60 9.89
C VAL A 42 -3.67 -21.23 9.68
N THR A 43 -3.51 -20.45 10.75
CA THR A 43 -2.85 -19.13 10.68
C THR A 43 -1.41 -19.27 10.20
N MET A 44 -0.66 -20.24 10.73
CA MET A 44 0.71 -20.52 10.31
C MET A 44 0.79 -20.91 8.84
N TRP A 45 -0.14 -21.73 8.34
CA TRP A 45 -0.23 -22.05 6.92
C TRP A 45 -0.44 -20.80 6.07
N GLY A 46 -1.35 -19.90 6.47
CA GLY A 46 -1.62 -18.65 5.77
C GLY A 46 -0.40 -17.74 5.72
N VAL A 47 0.26 -17.53 6.87
CA VAL A 47 1.46 -16.69 6.97
C VAL A 47 2.60 -17.25 6.12
N LEU A 48 2.88 -18.56 6.21
CA LEU A 48 3.91 -19.20 5.42
C LEU A 48 3.62 -19.16 3.91
N SER A 49 2.34 -19.31 3.52
CA SER A 49 1.90 -19.16 2.13
C SER A 49 2.17 -17.75 1.62
N TRP A 50 1.86 -16.72 2.40
CA TRP A 50 2.13 -15.32 2.04
C TRP A 50 3.62 -14.98 1.98
N MET A 51 4.40 -15.49 2.92
CA MET A 51 5.86 -15.27 2.94
C MET A 51 6.58 -15.93 1.77
N THR A 52 6.14 -17.12 1.38
CA THR A 52 6.79 -17.89 0.31
C THR A 52 6.22 -17.58 -1.08
N THR A 53 5.05 -16.96 -1.13
CA THR A 53 4.28 -16.67 -2.37
C THR A 53 4.10 -17.88 -3.29
N ILE A 54 4.08 -19.09 -2.70
CA ILE A 54 3.95 -20.34 -3.45
C ILE A 54 2.50 -20.56 -3.90
N ILE A 55 1.55 -20.02 -3.13
CA ILE A 55 0.13 -19.90 -3.46
C ILE A 55 -0.15 -18.40 -3.66
N PRO A 56 -0.94 -18.01 -4.68
CA PRO A 56 -1.35 -16.62 -4.85
C PRO A 56 -1.96 -16.06 -3.56
N VAL A 57 -1.60 -14.82 -3.21
CA VAL A 57 -2.01 -14.18 -1.95
C VAL A 57 -3.53 -14.16 -1.82
N GLU A 58 -4.23 -13.90 -2.93
CA GLU A 58 -5.69 -13.85 -3.04
C GLU A 58 -6.31 -15.22 -2.75
N ALA A 59 -5.74 -16.29 -3.31
CA ALA A 59 -6.21 -17.65 -3.09
C ALA A 59 -6.03 -18.09 -1.63
N THR A 60 -4.89 -17.74 -1.01
CA THR A 60 -4.66 -17.97 0.41
C THR A 60 -5.67 -17.22 1.27
N GLY A 61 -5.93 -15.93 0.95
CA GLY A 61 -6.89 -15.10 1.68
C GLY A 61 -8.32 -15.65 1.62
N LEU A 62 -8.74 -16.20 0.47
CA LEU A 62 -10.05 -16.83 0.33
C LEU A 62 -10.14 -18.20 1.01
N ALA A 63 -9.05 -18.95 1.04
CA ALA A 63 -9.00 -20.27 1.66
C ALA A 63 -9.00 -20.23 3.20
N LEU A 64 -8.40 -19.19 3.81
CA LEU A 64 -8.28 -19.07 5.27
C LEU A 64 -9.63 -19.17 6.00
N PRO A 65 -10.66 -18.37 5.70
CA PRO A 65 -11.95 -18.48 6.40
C PRO A 65 -12.61 -19.84 6.17
N CYS A 66 -12.46 -20.43 5.00
CA CYS A 66 -12.97 -21.78 4.72
C CYS A 66 -12.29 -22.83 5.62
N LEU A 67 -10.96 -22.74 5.79
CA LEU A 67 -10.22 -23.66 6.64
C LEU A 67 -10.58 -23.49 8.12
N TYR A 68 -10.82 -22.27 8.60
CA TYR A 68 -11.30 -22.04 9.97
C TYR A 68 -12.66 -22.71 10.22
N VAL A 69 -13.57 -22.64 9.26
CA VAL A 69 -14.88 -23.32 9.38
C VAL A 69 -14.72 -24.84 9.33
N LEU A 70 -13.94 -25.35 8.37
CA LEU A 70 -13.75 -26.81 8.17
C LEU A 70 -13.09 -27.48 9.38
N LEU A 71 -12.18 -26.80 10.06
CA LEU A 71 -11.51 -27.31 11.24
C LEU A 71 -12.21 -26.96 12.56
N GLY A 72 -13.43 -26.42 12.49
CA GLY A 72 -14.24 -26.11 13.68
C GLY A 72 -13.67 -25.00 14.57
N VAL A 73 -12.84 -24.13 14.01
CA VAL A 73 -12.25 -22.99 14.73
C VAL A 73 -13.28 -21.89 14.95
N ALA A 74 -14.11 -21.65 13.92
CA ALA A 74 -15.16 -20.66 13.95
C ALA A 74 -16.37 -21.11 13.14
N ASP A 75 -17.56 -20.61 13.45
CA ASP A 75 -18.74 -20.76 12.62
C ASP A 75 -18.64 -19.91 11.35
N THR A 76 -19.44 -20.22 10.35
CA THR A 76 -19.40 -19.53 9.05
C THR A 76 -19.65 -18.03 9.18
N SER A 77 -20.55 -17.61 10.07
CA SER A 77 -20.85 -16.20 10.28
C SER A 77 -19.64 -15.43 10.84
N THR A 78 -18.93 -16.02 11.77
CA THR A 78 -17.72 -15.44 12.36
C THR A 78 -16.53 -15.45 11.40
N ALA A 79 -16.29 -16.57 10.72
CA ALA A 79 -15.17 -16.70 9.79
C ALA A 79 -15.28 -15.74 8.59
N PHE A 80 -16.49 -15.47 8.13
CA PHE A 80 -16.76 -14.56 7.00
C PHE A 80 -17.25 -13.18 7.42
N ALA A 81 -17.27 -12.83 8.71
CA ALA A 81 -17.75 -11.54 9.22
C ALA A 81 -17.06 -10.35 8.56
N SER A 82 -15.76 -10.47 8.23
CA SER A 82 -15.01 -9.40 7.55
C SER A 82 -15.59 -9.05 6.19
N TYR A 83 -16.17 -9.99 5.45
CA TYR A 83 -16.77 -9.72 4.13
C TYR A 83 -18.09 -8.95 4.22
N SER A 84 -18.75 -8.96 5.38
CA SER A 84 -19.96 -8.16 5.63
C SER A 84 -19.64 -6.75 6.13
N ASN A 85 -18.36 -6.44 6.39
CA ASN A 85 -17.94 -5.16 6.91
C ASN A 85 -17.84 -4.12 5.77
N THR A 86 -18.53 -2.99 5.91
CA THR A 86 -18.51 -1.89 4.93
C THR A 86 -17.11 -1.33 4.68
N VAL A 87 -16.21 -1.41 5.68
CA VAL A 87 -14.81 -0.98 5.57
C VAL A 87 -14.08 -1.75 4.47
N VAL A 88 -14.33 -3.05 4.31
CA VAL A 88 -13.71 -3.87 3.25
C VAL A 88 -14.14 -3.40 1.86
N TRP A 89 -15.42 -3.15 1.67
CA TRP A 89 -15.96 -2.68 0.38
C TRP A 89 -15.57 -1.24 0.07
N GLY A 90 -15.55 -0.36 1.08
CA GLY A 90 -15.04 1.00 0.92
C GLY A 90 -13.54 1.02 0.58
N SER A 91 -12.75 0.07 1.13
CA SER A 91 -11.33 -0.06 0.79
C SER A 91 -11.11 -0.47 -0.68
N ALA A 92 -12.00 -1.29 -1.23
CA ALA A 92 -11.96 -1.64 -2.65
C ALA A 92 -12.11 -0.40 -3.56
N ALA A 93 -13.00 0.53 -3.20
CA ALA A 93 -13.14 1.80 -3.93
C ALA A 93 -11.85 2.63 -3.91
N MET A 94 -11.18 2.67 -2.75
CA MET A 94 -9.91 3.40 -2.62
C MET A 94 -8.77 2.78 -3.42
N ILE A 95 -8.66 1.46 -3.41
CA ILE A 95 -7.66 0.73 -4.21
C ILE A 95 -7.88 1.03 -5.70
N LEU A 96 -9.12 0.97 -6.16
CA LEU A 96 -9.47 1.28 -7.55
C LEU A 96 -9.13 2.72 -7.92
N LEU A 97 -9.41 3.69 -7.04
CA LEU A 97 -9.00 5.08 -7.25
C LEU A 97 -7.48 5.25 -7.24
N GLY A 98 -6.76 4.50 -6.41
CA GLY A 98 -5.30 4.45 -6.42
C GLY A 98 -4.74 3.98 -7.76
N VAL A 99 -5.29 2.91 -8.33
CA VAL A 99 -4.96 2.41 -9.68
C VAL A 99 -5.28 3.46 -10.74
N ALA A 100 -6.43 4.11 -10.65
CA ALA A 100 -6.83 5.18 -11.57
C ALA A 100 -5.85 6.36 -11.51
N ALA A 101 -5.38 6.72 -10.31
CA ALA A 101 -4.41 7.80 -10.11
C ALA A 101 -3.06 7.48 -10.75
N ASP A 102 -2.57 6.25 -10.62
CA ASP A 102 -1.33 5.82 -11.25
C ASP A 102 -1.46 5.82 -12.79
N LYS A 103 -2.49 5.17 -13.31
CA LYS A 103 -2.71 5.06 -14.78
C LYS A 103 -3.05 6.38 -15.45
N SER A 104 -3.62 7.36 -14.75
CA SER A 104 -3.89 8.70 -15.27
C SER A 104 -2.69 9.63 -15.28
N ASN A 105 -1.57 9.24 -14.67
CA ASN A 105 -0.39 10.06 -14.40
C ASN A 105 -0.61 11.26 -13.46
N ILE A 106 -1.80 11.45 -12.89
CA ILE A 106 -2.06 12.56 -11.95
C ILE A 106 -1.13 12.49 -10.73
N ALA A 107 -0.90 11.29 -10.23
CA ALA A 107 -0.05 11.04 -9.09
C ALA A 107 1.42 11.41 -9.36
N LYS A 108 1.96 11.05 -10.55
CA LYS A 108 3.30 11.45 -10.98
C LYS A 108 3.41 12.96 -11.14
N ARG A 109 2.41 13.59 -11.77
CA ARG A 109 2.36 15.05 -11.95
C ARG A 109 2.39 15.79 -10.61
N MET A 110 1.65 15.32 -9.62
CA MET A 110 1.64 15.90 -8.29
C MET A 110 2.99 15.69 -7.60
N ALA A 111 3.57 14.49 -7.66
CA ALA A 111 4.88 14.19 -7.09
C ALA A 111 5.97 15.09 -7.69
N TYR A 112 6.07 15.19 -9.02
CA TYR A 112 7.03 16.10 -9.67
C TYR A 112 6.79 17.57 -9.28
N SER A 113 5.54 18.01 -9.15
CA SER A 113 5.23 19.37 -8.77
C SER A 113 5.64 19.71 -7.35
N ILE A 114 5.62 18.73 -6.44
CA ILE A 114 6.08 18.89 -5.06
C ILE A 114 7.60 18.87 -5.01
N LEU A 115 8.24 17.89 -5.66
CA LEU A 115 9.70 17.74 -5.67
C LEU A 115 10.39 18.98 -6.27
N LEU A 116 9.86 19.55 -7.35
CA LEU A 116 10.38 20.77 -7.97
C LEU A 116 10.25 22.04 -7.12
N LYS A 117 9.42 22.04 -6.08
CA LYS A 117 9.32 23.13 -5.11
C LYS A 117 10.39 23.04 -3.99
N MET A 118 11.02 21.88 -3.88
CA MET A 118 12.12 21.66 -2.94
C MET A 118 13.46 21.92 -3.65
N ASP A 119 14.53 21.99 -2.88
CA ASP A 119 15.86 21.94 -3.45
C ASP A 119 16.05 20.59 -4.14
N CYS A 120 16.52 20.62 -5.40
CA CYS A 120 16.69 19.40 -6.21
C CYS A 120 18.03 18.72 -5.95
N ASP A 121 18.73 19.11 -4.89
CA ASP A 121 19.89 18.41 -4.35
C ASP A 121 19.46 17.12 -3.62
N LEU A 122 20.41 16.27 -3.25
CA LEU A 122 20.09 14.99 -2.61
C LEU A 122 19.36 15.16 -1.27
N LYS A 123 19.72 16.18 -0.47
CA LYS A 123 19.07 16.46 0.82
C LYS A 123 17.64 16.97 0.61
N GLY A 124 17.47 17.88 -0.32
CA GLY A 124 16.16 18.42 -0.70
C GLY A 124 15.23 17.35 -1.25
N LEU A 125 15.74 16.38 -2.06
CA LEU A 125 14.96 15.27 -2.52
C LEU A 125 14.56 14.31 -1.39
N VAL A 126 15.43 14.04 -0.41
CA VAL A 126 15.06 13.25 0.78
C VAL A 126 13.90 13.90 1.52
N TRP A 127 13.97 15.22 1.74
CA TRP A 127 12.86 15.99 2.31
C TRP A 127 11.63 15.99 1.40
N GLY A 128 11.84 16.19 0.11
CA GLY A 128 10.78 16.24 -0.91
C GLY A 128 9.97 14.95 -0.99
N PHE A 129 10.61 13.79 -1.00
CA PHE A 129 9.90 12.51 -0.97
C PHE A 129 9.14 12.32 0.34
N SER A 130 9.74 12.64 1.47
CA SER A 130 9.15 12.42 2.79
C SER A 130 7.98 13.37 3.05
N LEU A 131 8.15 14.68 2.86
CA LEU A 131 7.09 15.67 3.03
C LEU A 131 6.06 15.62 1.88
N GLY A 132 6.53 15.36 0.65
CA GLY A 132 5.66 15.16 -0.49
C GLY A 132 4.70 13.99 -0.28
N GLY A 133 5.19 12.92 0.35
CA GLY A 133 4.37 11.80 0.77
C GLY A 133 3.28 12.18 1.75
N LEU A 134 3.56 13.04 2.72
CA LEU A 134 2.57 13.57 3.67
C LEU A 134 1.44 14.31 2.94
N ILE A 135 1.79 15.16 1.97
CA ILE A 135 0.81 15.91 1.19
C ILE A 135 0.00 14.97 0.28
N LEU A 136 0.69 14.07 -0.41
CA LEU A 136 0.05 13.13 -1.34
C LEU A 136 -0.86 12.13 -0.62
N ALA A 137 -0.62 11.79 0.64
CA ALA A 137 -1.45 10.84 1.39
C ALA A 137 -2.90 11.28 1.57
N PHE A 138 -3.14 12.58 1.62
CA PHE A 138 -4.51 13.12 1.69
C PHE A 138 -5.29 13.00 0.37
N ILE A 139 -4.57 12.81 -0.74
CA ILE A 139 -5.15 12.73 -2.08
C ILE A 139 -5.05 11.29 -2.59
N ILE A 140 -3.86 10.72 -2.56
CA ILE A 140 -3.60 9.32 -2.95
C ILE A 140 -3.54 8.49 -1.68
N THR A 141 -4.69 8.01 -1.24
CA THR A 141 -4.82 7.26 0.01
C THR A 141 -4.11 5.91 -0.02
N ASP A 142 -4.01 5.29 -1.20
CA ASP A 142 -3.32 4.01 -1.34
C ASP A 142 -1.80 4.15 -1.18
N SER A 143 -1.26 3.41 -0.21
CA SER A 143 0.16 3.43 0.14
C SER A 143 1.03 2.78 -0.93
N PHE A 144 0.53 1.72 -1.57
CA PHE A 144 1.28 1.01 -2.62
C PHE A 144 1.43 1.86 -3.87
N ALA A 145 0.37 2.57 -4.29
CA ALA A 145 0.45 3.50 -5.41
C ALA A 145 1.51 4.58 -5.15
N ARG A 146 1.54 5.17 -3.95
CA ARG A 146 2.60 6.13 -3.57
C ARG A 146 4.00 5.52 -3.60
N ALA A 147 4.15 4.27 -3.11
CA ALA A 147 5.42 3.57 -3.13
C ALA A 147 5.95 3.38 -4.56
N VAL A 148 5.09 2.92 -5.46
CA VAL A 148 5.45 2.72 -6.88
C VAL A 148 5.87 4.03 -7.52
N ILE A 149 5.11 5.12 -7.32
CA ILE A 149 5.41 6.43 -7.89
C ILE A 149 6.77 6.94 -7.40
N PHE A 150 6.99 6.97 -6.10
CA PHE A 150 8.23 7.49 -5.55
C PHE A 150 9.43 6.61 -5.89
N SER A 151 9.28 5.29 -5.88
CA SER A 151 10.34 4.38 -6.30
C SER A 151 10.69 4.55 -7.79
N THR A 152 9.69 4.72 -8.65
CA THR A 152 9.90 4.97 -10.07
C THR A 152 10.66 6.27 -10.30
N ILE A 153 10.29 7.35 -9.58
CA ILE A 153 10.97 8.65 -9.67
C ILE A 153 12.42 8.52 -9.16
N ALA A 154 12.62 7.86 -8.00
CA ALA A 154 13.96 7.67 -7.45
C ALA A 154 14.88 6.88 -8.40
N VAL A 155 14.36 5.81 -9.01
CA VAL A 155 15.08 5.02 -10.02
C VAL A 155 15.35 5.85 -11.28
N GLY A 156 14.39 6.66 -11.74
CA GLY A 156 14.56 7.58 -12.87
C GLY A 156 15.70 8.56 -12.64
N ILE A 157 15.71 9.22 -11.47
CA ILE A 157 16.80 10.13 -11.07
C ILE A 157 18.16 9.42 -11.04
N CYS A 158 18.21 8.21 -10.45
CA CYS A 158 19.46 7.44 -10.40
C CYS A 158 19.99 7.11 -11.80
N ARG A 159 19.10 6.76 -12.75
CA ARG A 159 19.50 6.45 -14.14
C ARG A 159 19.95 7.69 -14.89
N ALA A 160 19.21 8.78 -14.80
CA ALA A 160 19.51 10.03 -15.50
C ALA A 160 20.84 10.65 -15.05
N LEU A 161 21.14 10.58 -13.76
CA LEU A 161 22.37 11.11 -13.16
C LEU A 161 23.50 10.05 -13.07
N GLU A 162 23.32 8.89 -13.74
CA GLU A 162 24.31 7.78 -13.77
C GLU A 162 24.77 7.37 -12.35
N ILE A 163 23.86 7.37 -11.38
CA ILE A 163 24.13 6.99 -9.99
C ILE A 163 24.08 5.46 -9.88
N PRO A 164 25.16 4.80 -9.42
CA PRO A 164 25.15 3.35 -9.24
C PRO A 164 24.11 2.94 -8.20
N PHE A 165 23.30 1.92 -8.50
CA PHE A 165 22.24 1.44 -7.59
C PHE A 165 22.74 0.94 -6.21
N LYS A 166 24.02 0.57 -6.13
CA LYS A 166 24.67 0.17 -4.87
C LYS A 166 25.39 1.34 -4.16
N SER A 167 25.10 2.57 -4.55
CA SER A 167 25.69 3.77 -3.93
C SER A 167 24.89 4.22 -2.69
N LYS A 168 25.49 5.11 -1.90
CA LYS A 168 24.86 5.73 -0.75
C LYS A 168 23.72 6.65 -1.17
N GLU A 169 23.88 7.34 -2.28
CA GLU A 169 22.90 8.27 -2.86
C GLU A 169 21.65 7.51 -3.31
N ALA A 170 21.79 6.41 -4.06
CA ALA A 170 20.67 5.57 -4.46
C ALA A 170 19.95 4.96 -3.25
N THR A 171 20.71 4.54 -2.22
CA THR A 171 20.13 4.04 -0.96
C THR A 171 19.34 5.13 -0.24
N ALA A 172 19.85 6.37 -0.19
CA ALA A 172 19.16 7.49 0.44
C ALA A 172 17.84 7.81 -0.26
N LEU A 173 17.84 7.86 -1.61
CA LEU A 173 16.63 8.09 -2.39
C LEU A 173 15.60 6.96 -2.23
N GLY A 174 16.04 5.70 -2.25
CA GLY A 174 15.17 4.55 -2.04
C GLY A 174 14.52 4.54 -0.65
N LEU A 175 15.30 4.83 0.40
CA LEU A 175 14.78 4.96 1.76
C LEU A 175 13.85 6.16 1.91
N ALA A 176 14.16 7.31 1.27
CA ALA A 176 13.29 8.48 1.29
C ALA A 176 11.95 8.19 0.60
N ALA A 177 11.95 7.48 -0.52
CA ALA A 177 10.74 7.01 -1.18
C ALA A 177 9.91 6.09 -0.25
N PHE A 178 10.56 5.18 0.46
CA PHE A 178 9.89 4.31 1.45
C PHE A 178 9.27 5.11 2.62
N PHE A 179 10.00 6.06 3.21
CA PHE A 179 9.46 6.88 4.30
C PHE A 179 8.36 7.83 3.80
N GLY A 180 8.44 8.32 2.58
CA GLY A 180 7.36 9.08 1.93
C GLY A 180 6.07 8.28 1.73
N MET A 181 6.15 6.96 1.69
CA MET A 181 4.99 6.07 1.67
C MET A 181 4.51 5.69 3.08
N SER A 182 5.43 5.23 3.95
CA SER A 182 5.08 4.56 5.21
C SER A 182 4.58 5.52 6.29
N GLY A 183 5.23 6.67 6.47
CA GLY A 183 4.85 7.66 7.49
C GLY A 183 3.43 8.19 7.31
N PRO A 184 3.09 8.67 6.11
CA PRO A 184 1.75 9.16 5.81
C PRO A 184 0.64 8.11 5.92
N SER A 185 0.94 6.83 5.77
CA SER A 185 -0.03 5.75 5.88
C SER A 185 -0.60 5.59 7.29
N ILE A 186 0.06 6.14 8.30
CA ILE A 186 -0.43 6.17 9.68
C ILE A 186 -1.41 7.33 9.88
N LEU A 187 -1.18 8.47 9.21
CA LEU A 187 -1.96 9.69 9.37
C LEU A 187 -3.38 9.57 8.85
N THR A 188 -3.56 8.93 7.71
CA THR A 188 -4.87 8.86 7.05
C THR A 188 -5.60 7.59 7.46
N MET A 189 -6.82 7.73 7.99
CA MET A 189 -7.71 6.61 8.27
C MET A 189 -7.99 5.77 7.01
N THR A 190 -7.94 6.41 5.86
CA THR A 190 -8.16 5.83 4.54
C THR A 190 -6.91 5.17 3.93
N GLY A 191 -5.75 5.30 4.57
CA GLY A 191 -4.55 4.54 4.20
C GLY A 191 -4.72 3.05 4.49
N GLY A 192 -4.02 2.18 3.75
CA GLY A 192 -4.18 0.73 3.88
C GLY A 192 -4.10 0.21 5.32
N ASN A 193 -3.15 0.72 6.11
CA ASN A 193 -3.03 0.36 7.52
C ASN A 193 -4.18 0.92 8.38
N GLY A 194 -4.62 2.15 8.09
CA GLY A 194 -5.73 2.80 8.80
C GLY A 194 -7.04 2.04 8.62
N ILE A 195 -7.33 1.60 7.40
CA ILE A 195 -8.53 0.82 7.09
C ILE A 195 -8.53 -0.51 7.86
N GLN A 196 -7.42 -1.24 7.87
CA GLN A 196 -7.31 -2.51 8.58
C GLN A 196 -7.52 -2.33 10.09
N LEU A 197 -6.89 -1.31 10.69
CA LEU A 197 -7.08 -0.99 12.10
C LEU A 197 -8.51 -0.57 12.40
N MET A 198 -9.14 0.24 11.55
CA MET A 198 -10.53 0.67 11.74
C MET A 198 -11.52 -0.47 11.64
N SER A 199 -11.28 -1.49 10.81
CA SER A 199 -12.14 -2.67 10.72
C SER A 199 -12.18 -3.44 12.04
N VAL A 200 -11.02 -3.64 12.67
CA VAL A 200 -10.90 -4.31 13.97
C VAL A 200 -11.43 -3.40 15.10
N TYR A 201 -11.01 -2.14 15.11
CA TYR A 201 -11.39 -1.17 16.14
C TYR A 201 -12.91 -0.99 16.27
N ARG A 202 -13.60 -0.81 15.14
CA ARG A 202 -15.07 -0.66 15.13
C ARG A 202 -15.80 -1.87 15.73
N ASN A 203 -15.29 -3.09 15.51
CA ASN A 203 -15.87 -4.28 16.11
C ASN A 203 -15.67 -4.31 17.63
N VAL A 204 -14.51 -3.86 18.13
CA VAL A 204 -14.21 -3.83 19.56
C VAL A 204 -15.03 -2.76 20.30
N VAL A 205 -15.27 -1.60 19.68
CA VAL A 205 -15.98 -0.47 20.31
C VAL A 205 -17.43 -0.35 19.84
N ALA A 206 -18.01 -1.40 19.25
CA ALA A 206 -19.37 -1.36 18.70
C ALA A 206 -20.41 -0.88 19.72
N ASP A 207 -20.29 -1.35 20.96
CA ASP A 207 -21.19 -1.03 22.07
C ASP A 207 -20.73 0.19 22.91
N MET A 208 -19.70 0.93 22.46
CA MET A 208 -19.09 2.03 23.19
C MET A 208 -19.09 3.32 22.37
N PRO A 209 -20.23 4.05 22.27
CA PRO A 209 -20.34 5.24 21.42
C PRO A 209 -19.28 6.32 21.70
N GLN A 210 -18.84 6.45 22.97
CA GLN A 210 -17.85 7.44 23.39
C GLN A 210 -16.44 7.17 22.83
N TYR A 211 -16.16 5.98 22.33
CA TYR A 211 -14.88 5.61 21.75
C TYR A 211 -14.92 5.49 20.24
N GLN A 212 -16.04 5.77 19.58
CA GLN A 212 -16.10 5.74 18.13
C GLN A 212 -15.22 6.84 17.55
N MET A 213 -14.38 6.47 16.57
CA MET A 213 -13.51 7.38 15.87
C MET A 213 -14.07 7.77 14.51
N ASP A 214 -14.09 9.07 14.24
CA ASP A 214 -14.26 9.64 12.91
C ASP A 214 -12.89 9.92 12.25
N TYR A 215 -12.91 10.37 10.99
CA TYR A 215 -11.70 10.68 10.23
C TYR A 215 -10.83 11.76 10.91
N PHE A 216 -11.45 12.78 11.48
CA PHE A 216 -10.74 13.90 12.09
C PHE A 216 -10.11 13.51 13.43
N THR A 217 -10.83 12.78 14.24
CA THR A 217 -10.32 12.22 15.50
C THR A 217 -9.14 11.28 15.25
N TRP A 218 -9.25 10.41 14.24
CA TRP A 218 -8.12 9.57 13.81
C TRP A 218 -6.90 10.41 13.43
N LEU A 219 -7.09 11.43 12.58
CA LEU A 219 -6.01 12.29 12.12
C LEU A 219 -5.30 12.98 13.29
N LEU A 220 -6.05 13.53 14.24
CA LEU A 220 -5.47 14.20 15.41
C LEU A 220 -4.64 13.24 16.28
N HIS A 221 -5.17 12.05 16.56
CA HIS A 221 -4.45 11.05 17.37
C HIS A 221 -3.16 10.56 16.69
N ASN A 222 -3.17 10.42 15.38
CA ASN A 222 -2.05 9.91 14.62
C ASN A 222 -1.11 11.00 14.07
N LEU A 223 -1.42 12.29 14.27
CA LEU A 223 -0.63 13.39 13.75
C LEU A 223 0.80 13.36 14.31
N VAL A 224 0.91 13.27 15.63
CA VAL A 224 2.23 13.26 16.30
C VAL A 224 3.04 12.02 15.93
N PRO A 225 2.55 10.78 16.08
CA PRO A 225 3.32 9.60 15.72
C PRO A 225 3.65 9.52 14.23
N GLY A 226 2.74 9.91 13.33
CA GLY A 226 2.98 9.91 11.89
C GLY A 226 4.04 10.94 11.45
N LEU A 227 3.99 12.15 12.00
CA LEU A 227 5.03 13.16 11.77
C LEU A 227 6.36 12.73 12.38
N ALA A 228 6.36 12.22 13.61
CA ALA A 228 7.57 11.75 14.27
C ALA A 228 8.25 10.64 13.48
N TRP A 229 7.48 9.66 12.97
CA TRP A 229 8.00 8.60 12.13
C TRP A 229 8.65 9.13 10.85
N THR A 230 7.98 10.05 10.15
CA THR A 230 8.51 10.66 8.93
C THR A 230 9.80 11.46 9.19
N LEU A 231 9.79 12.31 10.23
CA LEU A 231 10.95 13.12 10.61
C LEU A 231 12.12 12.27 11.09
N LEU A 232 11.84 11.22 11.87
CA LEU A 232 12.86 10.26 12.30
C LEU A 232 13.48 9.55 11.09
N GLY A 233 12.68 9.16 10.10
CA GLY A 233 13.15 8.57 8.86
C GLY A 233 14.11 9.49 8.11
N VAL A 234 13.73 10.76 7.90
CA VAL A 234 14.59 11.76 7.27
C VAL A 234 15.90 11.95 8.06
N PHE A 235 15.80 12.07 9.38
CA PHE A 235 16.96 12.23 10.25
C PHE A 235 17.91 11.02 10.17
N CYS A 236 17.38 9.80 10.21
CA CYS A 236 18.17 8.58 10.07
C CYS A 236 18.87 8.49 8.71
N ILE A 237 18.18 8.89 7.63
CA ILE A 237 18.78 8.91 6.28
C ILE A 237 19.92 9.94 6.23
N LEU A 238 19.67 11.17 6.65
CA LEU A 238 20.65 12.26 6.55
C LEU A 238 21.87 12.07 7.46
N LYS A 239 21.69 11.51 8.66
CA LYS A 239 22.78 11.21 9.59
C LYS A 239 23.43 9.85 9.37
N GLY A 240 22.63 8.82 9.11
CA GLY A 240 23.10 7.44 8.99
C GLY A 240 23.86 7.20 7.68
N ILE A 241 23.33 7.75 6.60
CA ILE A 241 24.03 7.75 5.32
C ILE A 241 24.89 9.00 5.29
N ARG A 242 26.17 8.90 5.66
CA ARG A 242 27.14 9.99 5.52
C ARG A 242 27.23 10.36 4.04
N LEU A 243 26.38 11.29 3.62
CA LEU A 243 26.36 11.83 2.27
C LEU A 243 27.62 12.67 2.13
N GLY A 244 28.56 12.23 1.31
CA GLY A 244 29.81 12.98 1.07
C GLY A 244 29.50 14.28 0.31
N ASP A 245 30.21 15.35 0.64
CA ASP A 245 30.10 16.67 -0.02
C ASP A 245 30.61 16.67 -1.50
N GLY A 246 30.81 15.50 -2.11
CA GLY A 246 31.69 15.37 -3.27
C GLY A 246 31.03 15.37 -4.66
N ARG A 247 29.72 15.36 -4.80
CA ARG A 247 29.06 15.48 -6.12
C ARG A 247 28.05 16.60 -6.10
N CYS A 248 28.16 17.54 -7.06
CA CYS A 248 27.05 18.42 -7.39
C CYS A 248 25.90 17.56 -7.90
N PHE A 249 24.98 17.23 -7.01
CA PHE A 249 23.78 16.49 -7.31
C PHE A 249 22.68 17.52 -7.55
N ASP A 250 22.23 17.64 -8.78
CA ASP A 250 21.06 18.45 -9.13
C ASP A 250 20.17 17.65 -10.09
N ALA A 251 18.97 17.33 -9.63
CA ALA A 251 17.99 16.57 -10.40
C ALA A 251 16.91 17.47 -11.03
N ARG A 252 17.07 18.81 -11.00
CA ARG A 252 16.04 19.75 -11.45
C ARG A 252 15.70 19.57 -12.92
N ASP A 253 16.70 19.51 -13.77
CA ASP A 253 16.52 19.41 -15.21
C ASP A 253 15.78 18.12 -15.60
N GLU A 254 16.10 17.01 -14.95
CA GLU A 254 15.46 15.73 -15.16
C GLU A 254 14.00 15.74 -14.67
N LEU A 255 13.73 16.27 -13.50
CA LEU A 255 12.37 16.39 -12.96
C LEU A 255 11.51 17.32 -13.82
N GLU A 256 12.10 18.42 -14.35
CA GLU A 256 11.41 19.30 -15.29
C GLU A 256 11.13 18.64 -16.63
N ALA A 257 12.08 17.86 -17.16
CA ALA A 257 11.92 17.10 -18.39
C ALA A 257 10.78 16.07 -18.24
N CYS A 258 10.82 15.25 -17.19
CA CYS A 258 9.75 14.30 -16.90
C CYS A 258 8.39 14.97 -16.71
N ARG A 259 8.34 16.14 -16.06
CA ARG A 259 7.10 16.90 -15.92
C ARG A 259 6.60 17.46 -17.23
N LYS A 260 7.49 17.93 -18.11
CA LYS A 260 7.15 18.43 -19.45
C LYS A 260 6.61 17.33 -20.37
N GLU A 261 7.18 16.11 -20.28
CA GLU A 261 6.70 14.94 -21.01
C GLU A 261 5.24 14.58 -20.70
N LEU A 262 4.77 14.84 -19.48
CA LEU A 262 3.36 14.65 -19.11
C LEU A 262 2.40 15.61 -19.83
N GLY A 263 2.91 16.67 -20.47
CA GLY A 263 2.11 17.65 -21.22
C GLY A 263 1.06 18.38 -20.37
N LYS A 264 -0.02 18.82 -21.03
CA LYS A 264 -1.16 19.46 -20.35
C LYS A 264 -2.00 18.43 -19.59
N MET A 265 -2.65 18.87 -18.51
CA MET A 265 -3.54 18.03 -17.71
C MET A 265 -4.70 17.52 -18.56
N THR A 266 -4.88 16.20 -18.57
CA THR A 266 -5.91 15.54 -19.38
C THR A 266 -7.26 15.55 -18.67
N ARG A 267 -8.36 15.34 -19.42
CA ARG A 267 -9.69 15.19 -18.83
C ARG A 267 -9.76 14.04 -17.82
N ARG A 268 -9.07 12.94 -18.12
CA ARG A 268 -9.00 11.76 -17.22
C ARG A 268 -8.34 12.13 -15.90
N GLU A 269 -7.20 12.84 -15.92
CA GLU A 269 -6.52 13.33 -14.72
C GLU A 269 -7.43 14.21 -13.86
N TRP A 270 -8.21 15.12 -14.48
CA TRP A 270 -9.19 15.95 -13.77
C TRP A 270 -10.29 15.11 -13.11
N CYS A 271 -10.86 14.17 -13.84
CA CYS A 271 -11.92 13.30 -13.29
C CYS A 271 -11.43 12.48 -12.11
N VAL A 272 -10.21 11.93 -12.20
CA VAL A 272 -9.59 11.17 -11.10
C VAL A 272 -9.34 12.07 -9.89
N LEU A 273 -8.77 13.26 -10.11
CA LEU A 273 -8.51 14.21 -9.02
C LEU A 273 -9.80 14.60 -8.29
N VAL A 274 -10.85 14.93 -9.05
CA VAL A 274 -12.17 15.27 -8.47
C VAL A 274 -12.74 14.09 -7.72
N ALA A 275 -12.68 12.88 -8.26
CA ALA A 275 -13.16 11.68 -7.56
C ALA A 275 -12.41 11.42 -6.24
N MET A 276 -11.09 11.61 -6.21
CA MET A 276 -10.29 11.48 -4.99
C MET A 276 -10.67 12.53 -3.94
N VAL A 277 -10.83 13.79 -4.36
CA VAL A 277 -11.27 14.87 -3.45
C VAL A 277 -12.66 14.59 -2.90
N LEU A 278 -13.60 14.16 -3.75
CA LEU A 278 -14.95 13.80 -3.32
C LEU A 278 -14.95 12.64 -2.32
N LEU A 279 -14.10 11.63 -2.53
CA LEU A 279 -13.96 10.52 -1.61
C LEU A 279 -13.45 10.99 -0.23
N VAL A 280 -12.44 11.85 -0.18
CA VAL A 280 -11.93 12.40 1.08
C VAL A 280 -13.00 13.25 1.78
N LEU A 281 -13.74 14.07 1.01
CA LEU A 281 -14.84 14.86 1.56
C LEU A 281 -15.95 13.97 2.11
N ASP A 282 -16.25 12.85 1.45
CA ASP A 282 -17.22 11.86 1.94
C ASP A 282 -16.83 11.33 3.32
N TYR A 283 -15.57 10.95 3.54
CA TYR A 283 -15.08 10.51 4.85
C TYR A 283 -15.19 11.55 5.96
N ILE A 284 -15.16 12.83 5.61
CA ILE A 284 -15.28 13.95 6.58
C ILE A 284 -16.75 14.30 6.83
N ILE A 285 -17.57 14.23 5.80
CA ILE A 285 -18.92 14.78 5.81
C ILE A 285 -19.97 13.73 6.18
N ALA A 286 -19.89 12.53 5.62
CA ALA A 286 -20.89 11.48 5.79
C ALA A 286 -21.18 11.13 7.26
N PRO A 287 -20.19 11.00 8.15
CA PRO A 287 -20.43 10.72 9.57
C PRO A 287 -21.26 11.82 10.26
N LYS A 288 -21.16 13.08 9.83
CA LYS A 288 -21.94 14.19 10.40
C LYS A 288 -23.44 14.09 10.10
N PHE A 289 -23.79 13.36 9.04
CA PHE A 289 -25.15 13.05 8.65
C PHE A 289 -25.61 11.65 9.08
N GLY A 290 -24.83 10.98 9.91
CA GLY A 290 -25.12 9.61 10.38
C GLY A 290 -24.99 8.54 9.29
N GLN A 291 -24.28 8.83 8.19
CA GLN A 291 -24.06 7.91 7.09
C GLN A 291 -22.69 7.22 7.23
N ASP A 292 -22.62 5.97 6.79
CA ASP A 292 -21.35 5.25 6.74
C ASP A 292 -20.59 5.62 5.44
N ALA A 293 -19.50 6.37 5.61
CA ALA A 293 -18.66 6.82 4.51
C ALA A 293 -18.04 5.64 3.70
N PHE A 294 -17.74 4.51 4.34
CA PHE A 294 -17.24 3.34 3.63
C PHE A 294 -18.29 2.73 2.71
N LEU A 295 -19.56 2.72 3.14
CA LEU A 295 -20.67 2.25 2.32
C LEU A 295 -20.88 3.18 1.11
N LEU A 296 -20.85 4.50 1.33
CA LEU A 296 -21.00 5.47 0.24
C LEU A 296 -19.83 5.37 -0.75
N ALA A 297 -18.60 5.22 -0.24
CA ALA A 297 -17.43 4.95 -1.09
C ALA A 297 -17.60 3.69 -1.93
N ALA A 298 -18.08 2.59 -1.35
CA ALA A 298 -18.39 1.36 -2.07
C ALA A 298 -19.45 1.57 -3.17
N CYS A 299 -20.51 2.32 -2.86
CA CYS A 299 -21.56 2.67 -3.82
C CYS A 299 -21.02 3.53 -4.99
N SER A 300 -19.91 4.23 -4.81
CA SER A 300 -19.27 5.01 -5.88
C SER A 300 -18.52 4.16 -6.93
N ILE A 301 -18.20 2.90 -6.63
CA ILE A 301 -17.44 2.00 -7.53
C ILE A 301 -18.02 1.95 -8.94
N PRO A 302 -19.33 1.72 -9.18
CA PRO A 302 -19.88 1.67 -10.51
C PRO A 302 -19.67 2.98 -11.30
N LEU A 303 -19.63 4.13 -10.61
CA LEU A 303 -19.42 5.44 -11.26
C LEU A 303 -18.03 5.57 -11.86
N LEU A 304 -17.03 4.86 -11.30
CA LEU A 304 -15.65 4.87 -11.80
C LEU A 304 -15.55 4.19 -13.19
N PHE A 305 -16.50 3.30 -13.52
CA PHE A 305 -16.53 2.55 -14.77
C PHE A 305 -17.45 3.16 -15.85
N VAL A 306 -18.05 4.32 -15.59
CA VAL A 306 -18.93 4.97 -16.59
C VAL A 306 -18.12 5.36 -17.83
N PRO A 307 -18.47 4.85 -19.04
CA PRO A 307 -17.63 4.97 -20.24
C PRO A 307 -17.29 6.40 -20.68
N LYS A 308 -18.11 7.39 -20.36
CA LYS A 308 -17.88 8.80 -20.72
C LYS A 308 -17.00 9.56 -19.71
N ILE A 309 -16.92 9.08 -18.48
CA ILE A 309 -16.09 9.67 -17.42
C ILE A 309 -14.67 9.12 -17.53
N GLY A 310 -14.52 7.86 -17.94
CA GLY A 310 -13.23 7.26 -18.32
C GLY A 310 -12.20 7.18 -17.22
N ILE A 311 -12.64 6.97 -15.96
CA ILE A 311 -11.72 6.88 -14.82
C ILE A 311 -11.01 5.54 -14.85
N ILE A 312 -11.75 4.43 -14.98
CA ILE A 312 -11.22 3.06 -15.01
C ILE A 312 -11.80 2.33 -16.22
N GLU A 313 -10.95 1.64 -16.97
CA GLU A 313 -11.35 0.75 -18.04
C GLU A 313 -11.40 -0.70 -17.53
N ARG A 314 -12.12 -1.59 -18.24
CA ARG A 314 -12.20 -3.01 -17.87
C ARG A 314 -10.82 -3.69 -17.82
N GLY A 315 -9.91 -3.31 -18.74
CA GLY A 315 -8.53 -3.78 -18.77
C GLY A 315 -7.73 -3.39 -17.52
N ASP A 316 -8.01 -2.23 -16.95
CA ASP A 316 -7.35 -1.76 -15.73
C ASP A 316 -7.62 -2.65 -14.52
N PHE A 317 -8.77 -3.34 -14.50
CA PHE A 317 -9.15 -4.25 -13.41
C PHE A 317 -8.42 -5.60 -13.50
N THR A 318 -8.18 -6.08 -14.72
CA THR A 318 -7.44 -7.34 -14.95
C THR A 318 -5.94 -7.17 -14.76
N ASP A 319 -5.39 -6.00 -15.10
CA ASP A 319 -3.97 -5.69 -14.93
C ASP A 319 -3.58 -5.43 -13.45
N THR A 320 -4.54 -5.18 -12.56
CA THR A 320 -4.26 -5.10 -11.10
C THR A 320 -3.84 -6.45 -10.53
N ALA A 321 -4.27 -7.56 -11.10
CA ALA A 321 -3.73 -8.87 -10.78
C ALA A 321 -2.25 -9.02 -11.22
N ASP A 322 -1.84 -8.33 -12.29
CA ASP A 322 -0.45 -8.30 -12.77
C ASP A 322 0.45 -7.33 -11.97
N LEU A 323 -0.10 -6.34 -11.26
CA LEU A 323 0.69 -5.48 -10.36
C LEU A 323 1.19 -6.25 -9.13
N VAL A 324 0.49 -7.28 -8.70
CA VAL A 324 0.97 -8.23 -7.68
C VAL A 324 2.08 -9.14 -8.27
N ASN A 325 2.09 -9.36 -9.58
CA ASN A 325 3.13 -10.08 -10.31
C ASN A 325 4.36 -9.24 -10.70
N CYS A 326 4.52 -8.03 -10.18
CA CYS A 326 5.73 -7.21 -10.38
C CYS A 326 7.03 -7.90 -9.94
N ASN A 327 6.96 -8.97 -9.14
CA ASN A 327 8.10 -9.82 -8.83
C ASN A 327 8.73 -10.51 -10.07
N ASN A 328 7.95 -10.77 -11.12
CA ASN A 328 8.49 -11.38 -12.34
C ASN A 328 9.14 -10.37 -13.30
N LYS A 329 8.75 -9.11 -13.27
CA LYS A 329 9.39 -8.07 -14.11
C LYS A 329 10.64 -7.47 -13.47
N LEU A 330 10.76 -7.48 -12.15
CA LEU A 330 12.00 -7.08 -11.47
C LEU A 330 13.13 -8.10 -11.67
N ASN A 331 12.82 -9.39 -11.85
CA ASN A 331 13.83 -10.43 -12.14
C ASN A 331 14.35 -10.41 -13.58
N THR A 332 13.74 -9.65 -14.49
CA THR A 332 14.24 -9.46 -15.87
C THR A 332 15.02 -8.16 -16.03
N LEU A 333 15.17 -7.36 -14.97
CA LEU A 333 15.91 -6.09 -14.96
C LEU A 333 17.19 -6.12 -14.08
N CYS A 334 17.52 -7.30 -13.51
CA CYS A 334 18.80 -7.55 -12.81
C CYS A 334 19.79 -8.32 -13.70
#